data_fa7ab76b4c903bd49eddf79cf1550d17
#
_entry.id   fa7ab76b4c903bd49eddf79cf1550d17
#
_cell.length_a   1.000
_cell.length_b   1.000
_cell.length_c   1.000
_cell.angle_alpha   90.00
_cell.angle_beta   90.00
_cell.angle_gamma   90.00
#
_symmetry.space_group_name_H-M   'P 1'
#
loop_
_entity.id
_entity.type
_entity.pdbx_description
1 polymer ?
#
loop_
_entity_poly.entity_id
_entity_poly.type
_entity_poly.pdbx_seq_one_letter_code
_entity_poly.pdbx_strand_id
1 'polypeptide(L)'
;MYSEVKGIYGYRRMTLNVNSRLKRNYNHKRIYRLMKSVHMQAVIRRKKTHYVILEPRVTAENVLNREFTANSPNEKWLTDVTEFKLHDGKKAYLSAILDLHDKSIVAYALGRSNNNQLVFDTFDRAVRANPGAHPLFHSDRGYQYTNRQFKAKLDGIHATQSMSRPGRCIDNGPMEGFWGILKSEMYYLRQFHTFEELKKAIDEYIDFYNTRRLQAKLKGLAPLAYRNQTLVA
;
A
#
# COMPACT_ATOMS: atom_id res chain seq x y z
N MET A 1 -15.52 12.55 13.93
CA MET A 1 -14.55 12.68 12.78
C MET A 1 -13.10 12.40 13.20
N TYR A 2 -12.49 13.19 14.10
CA TYR A 2 -11.07 12.96 14.48
C TYR A 2 -10.86 11.63 15.22
N SER A 3 -11.73 11.32 16.19
CA SER A 3 -11.68 10.06 16.96
C SER A 3 -11.96 8.82 16.11
N GLU A 4 -12.83 8.90 15.11
CA GLU A 4 -13.17 7.80 14.20
C GLU A 4 -11.96 7.36 13.37
N VAL A 5 -11.07 8.31 13.05
CA VAL A 5 -9.79 8.02 12.34
C VAL A 5 -8.63 7.86 13.33
N LYS A 6 -8.92 7.60 14.62
CA LYS A 6 -7.91 7.33 15.67
C LYS A 6 -6.79 8.39 15.73
N GLY A 7 -7.09 9.64 15.36
CA GLY A 7 -6.13 10.75 15.40
C GLY A 7 -5.04 10.74 14.31
N ILE A 8 -5.07 9.83 13.34
CA ILE A 8 -4.02 9.72 12.30
C ILE A 8 -4.09 10.79 11.22
N TYR A 9 -5.23 11.53 11.11
CA TYR A 9 -5.38 12.58 10.13
C TYR A 9 -4.77 13.91 10.61
N GLY A 10 -3.76 14.42 9.89
CA GLY A 10 -3.33 15.81 10.02
C GLY A 10 -4.35 16.76 9.37
N TYR A 11 -4.17 18.07 9.61
CA TYR A 11 -5.14 19.09 9.20
C TYR A 11 -5.55 19.05 7.72
N ARG A 12 -4.65 18.71 6.80
CA ARG A 12 -4.97 18.64 5.36
C ARG A 12 -5.95 17.53 5.05
N ARG A 13 -5.74 16.32 5.61
CA ARG A 13 -6.65 15.19 5.41
C ARG A 13 -7.94 15.37 6.22
N MET A 14 -7.85 16.00 7.37
CA MET A 14 -9.03 16.40 8.14
C MET A 14 -9.89 17.40 7.36
N THR A 15 -9.28 18.32 6.60
CA THR A 15 -10.01 19.23 5.70
C THR A 15 -10.80 18.46 4.65
N LEU A 16 -10.20 17.45 4.02
CA LEU A 16 -10.92 16.58 3.06
C LEU A 16 -12.10 15.88 3.73
N ASN A 17 -11.89 15.32 4.92
CA ASN A 17 -12.92 14.61 5.67
C ASN A 17 -14.10 15.53 6.04
N VAL A 18 -13.81 16.71 6.58
CA VAL A 18 -14.83 17.71 6.97
C VAL A 18 -15.62 18.19 5.73
N ASN A 19 -14.92 18.51 4.66
CA ASN A 19 -15.55 19.03 3.44
C ASN A 19 -16.44 17.95 2.79
N SER A 20 -15.97 16.72 2.72
CA SER A 20 -16.75 15.59 2.19
C SER A 20 -18.02 15.33 3.00
N ARG A 21 -17.95 15.31 4.33
CA ARG A 21 -19.09 15.01 5.21
C ARG A 21 -20.10 16.13 5.29
N LEU A 22 -19.60 17.37 5.37
CA LEU A 22 -20.50 18.54 5.54
C LEU A 22 -20.94 19.14 4.20
N LYS A 23 -20.53 18.56 3.06
CA LYS A 23 -20.79 19.11 1.72
C LYS A 23 -20.40 20.60 1.62
N ARG A 24 -19.23 20.95 2.20
CA ARG A 24 -18.68 22.32 2.27
C ARG A 24 -17.28 22.38 1.66
N ASN A 25 -16.81 23.59 1.42
CA ASN A 25 -15.45 23.84 0.89
C ASN A 25 -14.67 24.76 1.85
N TYR A 26 -14.36 24.26 3.05
CA TYR A 26 -13.55 24.98 4.01
C TYR A 26 -12.09 24.97 3.61
N ASN A 27 -11.43 26.14 3.79
CA ASN A 27 -10.00 26.26 3.56
C ASN A 27 -9.22 25.50 4.65
N HIS A 28 -8.15 24.81 4.25
CA HIS A 28 -7.29 24.07 5.15
C HIS A 28 -6.66 24.90 6.27
N LYS A 29 -6.42 26.22 6.05
CA LYS A 29 -5.94 27.15 7.09
C LYS A 29 -6.95 27.32 8.22
N ARG A 30 -8.26 27.32 7.92
CA ARG A 30 -9.33 27.35 8.94
C ARG A 30 -9.32 26.07 9.77
N ILE A 31 -9.27 24.90 9.13
CA ILE A 31 -9.24 23.61 9.83
C ILE A 31 -7.97 23.50 10.68
N TYR A 32 -6.82 23.94 10.18
CA TYR A 32 -5.58 23.97 10.97
C TYR A 32 -5.73 24.77 12.26
N ARG A 33 -6.28 26.02 12.17
CA ARG A 33 -6.50 26.87 13.34
C ARG A 33 -7.45 26.24 14.35
N LEU A 34 -8.56 25.65 13.89
CA LEU A 34 -9.51 24.96 14.76
C LEU A 34 -8.88 23.74 15.43
N MET A 35 -8.15 22.90 14.69
CA MET A 35 -7.45 21.75 15.28
C MET A 35 -6.43 22.18 16.33
N LYS A 36 -5.69 23.28 16.06
CA LYS A 36 -4.71 23.84 17.00
C LYS A 36 -5.37 24.37 18.28
N SER A 37 -6.51 25.06 18.16
CA SER A 37 -7.21 25.63 19.34
C SER A 37 -7.75 24.57 20.30
N VAL A 38 -8.03 23.35 19.79
CA VAL A 38 -8.47 22.21 20.61
C VAL A 38 -7.37 21.16 20.82
N HIS A 39 -6.10 21.54 20.61
CA HIS A 39 -4.91 20.70 20.78
C HIS A 39 -4.93 19.38 19.98
N MET A 40 -5.64 19.33 18.86
CA MET A 40 -5.70 18.15 17.97
C MET A 40 -4.57 18.20 16.95
N GLN A 41 -3.74 17.17 16.91
CA GLN A 41 -2.69 16.96 15.88
C GLN A 41 -2.62 15.47 15.51
N ALA A 42 -2.00 15.20 14.33
CA ALA A 42 -1.79 13.81 13.94
C ALA A 42 -0.84 13.11 14.90
N VAL A 43 -1.24 11.91 15.35
CA VAL A 43 -0.44 11.08 16.26
C VAL A 43 0.67 10.31 15.55
N ILE A 44 0.72 10.33 14.22
CA ILE A 44 1.72 9.61 13.41
C ILE A 44 3.10 10.25 13.50
N ARG A 45 4.15 9.42 13.62
CA ARG A 45 5.55 9.87 13.68
C ARG A 45 6.03 10.35 12.31
N ARG A 46 6.89 11.39 12.29
CA ARG A 46 7.68 11.74 11.10
C ARG A 46 8.74 10.67 10.84
N LYS A 47 8.81 10.18 9.60
CA LYS A 47 9.78 9.17 9.16
C LYS A 47 11.22 9.74 9.19
N LYS A 48 12.18 9.05 9.82
CA LYS A 48 13.62 9.24 9.61
C LYS A 48 14.08 8.17 8.60
N THR A 49 14.74 8.58 7.53
CA THR A 49 15.21 7.69 6.46
C THR A 49 16.70 7.41 6.60
N HIS A 50 17.07 6.11 6.65
CA HIS A 50 18.42 5.63 6.41
C HIS A 50 18.33 4.41 5.48
N TYR A 51 19.14 4.37 4.43
CA TYR A 51 19.18 3.28 3.45
C TYR A 51 20.57 2.63 3.41
N VAL A 52 20.60 1.30 3.31
CA VAL A 52 21.78 0.49 3.00
C VAL A 52 21.51 -0.21 1.67
N ILE A 53 22.48 -0.18 0.76
CA ILE A 53 22.38 -0.69 -0.61
C ILE A 53 23.04 -2.07 -0.67
N LEU A 54 22.35 -3.08 -1.21
CA LEU A 54 22.89 -4.41 -1.54
C LEU A 54 22.67 -4.68 -3.05
N GLU A 55 23.66 -5.34 -3.69
CA GLU A 55 23.63 -5.63 -5.13
C GLU A 55 22.78 -6.86 -5.47
N PRO A 56 21.96 -6.84 -6.54
CA PRO A 56 21.06 -7.93 -6.93
C PRO A 56 21.48 -8.66 -8.21
N ARG A 57 20.97 -9.88 -8.41
CA ARG A 57 21.09 -10.70 -9.64
C ARG A 57 20.00 -10.31 -10.66
N VAL A 58 20.32 -10.38 -11.95
CA VAL A 58 19.45 -9.87 -13.06
C VAL A 58 18.46 -10.91 -13.55
N THR A 59 17.17 -10.52 -13.80
CA THR A 59 16.23 -11.43 -14.49
C THR A 59 15.12 -10.79 -15.34
N ALA A 60 14.78 -9.51 -15.19
CA ALA A 60 13.84 -8.83 -16.06
C ALA A 60 14.15 -7.33 -16.19
N GLU A 61 13.73 -6.71 -17.30
CA GLU A 61 13.91 -5.28 -17.55
C GLU A 61 12.94 -4.44 -16.71
N ASN A 62 13.29 -3.18 -16.48
CA ASN A 62 12.40 -2.21 -15.87
C ASN A 62 11.47 -1.60 -16.92
N VAL A 63 10.42 -2.32 -17.28
CA VAL A 63 9.39 -1.87 -18.22
C VAL A 63 8.56 -0.73 -17.64
N LEU A 64 8.30 -0.72 -16.32
CA LEU A 64 7.53 0.32 -15.65
C LEU A 64 8.19 1.70 -15.76
N ASN A 65 9.54 1.74 -15.74
CA ASN A 65 10.37 2.94 -15.89
C ASN A 65 9.88 4.17 -15.08
N ARG A 66 9.39 3.94 -13.84
CA ARG A 66 8.82 4.96 -12.93
C ARG A 66 7.53 5.64 -13.43
N GLU A 67 6.89 5.09 -14.43
CA GLU A 67 5.58 5.57 -14.89
C GLU A 67 4.48 5.07 -13.95
N PHE A 68 4.34 5.74 -12.80
CA PHE A 68 3.43 5.36 -11.72
C PHE A 68 1.98 5.83 -11.91
N THR A 69 1.60 6.07 -13.15
CA THR A 69 0.22 6.36 -13.58
C THR A 69 -0.33 5.16 -14.33
N ALA A 70 -1.62 4.90 -14.18
CA ALA A 70 -2.36 3.91 -14.92
C ALA A 70 -3.72 4.51 -15.30
N ASN A 71 -4.19 4.23 -16.51
CA ASN A 71 -5.42 4.80 -17.06
C ASN A 71 -6.66 4.03 -16.59
N SER A 72 -6.51 2.74 -16.31
CA SER A 72 -7.60 1.86 -15.90
C SER A 72 -7.20 0.97 -14.72
N PRO A 73 -8.18 0.47 -13.95
CA PRO A 73 -7.92 -0.55 -12.93
C PRO A 73 -7.28 -1.79 -13.53
N ASN A 74 -6.39 -2.42 -12.77
CA ASN A 74 -5.68 -3.65 -13.15
C ASN A 74 -4.72 -3.51 -14.35
N GLU A 75 -4.37 -2.29 -14.79
CA GLU A 75 -3.38 -2.05 -15.84
C GLU A 75 -1.94 -2.27 -15.33
N LYS A 76 -1.63 -1.77 -14.14
CA LYS A 76 -0.29 -1.86 -13.53
C LYS A 76 -0.40 -2.22 -12.05
N TRP A 77 0.20 -3.33 -11.67
CA TRP A 77 0.28 -3.80 -10.29
C TRP A 77 1.72 -3.72 -9.77
N LEU A 78 1.90 -3.16 -8.59
CA LEU A 78 3.16 -3.17 -7.86
C LEU A 78 3.08 -4.11 -6.68
N THR A 79 4.17 -4.84 -6.42
CA THR A 79 4.25 -5.75 -5.28
C THR A 79 5.55 -5.57 -4.51
N ASP A 80 5.50 -5.91 -3.24
CA ASP A 80 6.67 -5.96 -2.36
C ASP A 80 6.32 -6.73 -1.08
N VAL A 81 7.35 -7.09 -0.31
CA VAL A 81 7.22 -7.71 1.00
C VAL A 81 7.84 -6.82 2.07
N THR A 82 7.12 -6.61 3.17
CA THR A 82 7.64 -5.87 4.32
C THR A 82 7.69 -6.73 5.57
N GLU A 83 8.67 -6.48 6.45
CA GLU A 83 8.86 -7.16 7.73
C GLU A 83 8.23 -6.35 8.86
N PHE A 84 7.63 -7.06 9.80
CA PHE A 84 7.21 -6.61 11.13
C PHE A 84 7.91 -7.42 12.20
N LYS A 85 8.14 -6.81 13.36
CA LYS A 85 8.63 -7.48 14.57
C LYS A 85 7.56 -7.47 15.64
N LEU A 86 7.31 -8.61 16.27
CA LEU A 86 6.48 -8.73 17.44
C LEU A 86 7.26 -8.33 18.70
N HIS A 87 6.57 -8.15 19.81
CA HIS A 87 7.19 -7.76 21.07
C HIS A 87 8.25 -8.78 21.55
N ASP A 88 8.02 -10.07 21.33
CA ASP A 88 8.94 -11.15 21.63
C ASP A 88 10.12 -11.29 20.63
N GLY A 89 10.26 -10.37 19.69
CA GLY A 89 11.31 -10.36 18.66
C GLY A 89 11.05 -11.26 17.46
N LYS A 90 10.00 -12.08 17.48
CA LYS A 90 9.59 -12.88 16.30
C LYS A 90 9.19 -11.98 15.14
N LYS A 91 9.40 -12.47 13.94
CA LYS A 91 9.12 -11.74 12.71
C LYS A 91 7.83 -12.22 12.04
N ALA A 92 7.15 -11.28 11.39
CA ALA A 92 6.07 -11.54 10.47
C ALA A 92 6.32 -10.76 9.17
N TYR A 93 5.86 -11.29 8.06
CA TYR A 93 6.09 -10.74 6.72
C TYR A 93 4.76 -10.52 6.02
N LEU A 94 4.56 -9.33 5.50
CA LEU A 94 3.36 -8.97 4.74
C LEU A 94 3.75 -8.77 3.29
N SER A 95 3.21 -9.61 2.41
CA SER A 95 3.22 -9.41 0.96
C SER A 95 1.93 -8.70 0.56
N ALA A 96 2.01 -7.72 -0.34
CA ALA A 96 0.83 -7.03 -0.87
C ALA A 96 1.02 -6.64 -2.34
N ILE A 97 -0.10 -6.51 -3.04
CA ILE A 97 -0.19 -6.01 -4.40
C ILE A 97 -1.02 -4.73 -4.39
N LEU A 98 -0.46 -3.66 -4.97
CA LEU A 98 -1.07 -2.34 -5.09
C LEU A 98 -1.37 -2.05 -6.55
N ASP A 99 -2.59 -1.62 -6.86
CA ASP A 99 -2.99 -1.11 -8.16
C ASP A 99 -2.55 0.34 -8.33
N LEU A 100 -1.88 0.66 -9.43
CA LEU A 100 -1.41 2.03 -9.70
C LEU A 100 -2.52 2.99 -10.12
N HIS A 101 -3.67 2.52 -10.59
CA HIS A 101 -4.78 3.37 -11.00
C HIS A 101 -5.43 4.08 -9.80
N ASP A 102 -5.88 3.31 -8.84
CA ASP A 102 -6.64 3.82 -7.68
C ASP A 102 -5.88 3.73 -6.35
N LYS A 103 -4.67 3.19 -6.35
CA LYS A 103 -3.83 2.97 -5.17
C LYS A 103 -4.44 2.01 -4.14
N SER A 104 -5.42 1.18 -4.53
CA SER A 104 -5.96 0.15 -3.66
C SER A 104 -4.97 -1.00 -3.46
N ILE A 105 -5.08 -1.67 -2.32
CA ILE A 105 -4.44 -2.96 -2.10
C ILE A 105 -5.37 -4.03 -2.66
N VAL A 106 -4.96 -4.60 -3.79
CA VAL A 106 -5.70 -5.62 -4.55
C VAL A 106 -5.77 -6.92 -3.78
N ALA A 107 -4.63 -7.33 -3.22
CA ALA A 107 -4.51 -8.52 -2.40
C ALA A 107 -3.32 -8.40 -1.45
N TYR A 108 -3.35 -9.18 -0.37
CA TYR A 108 -2.24 -9.31 0.58
C TYR A 108 -2.27 -10.66 1.28
N ALA A 109 -1.12 -11.06 1.82
CA ALA A 109 -0.97 -12.21 2.69
C ALA A 109 0.04 -11.91 3.80
N LEU A 110 -0.26 -12.32 5.03
CA LEU A 110 0.67 -12.26 6.16
C LEU A 110 1.16 -13.66 6.49
N GLY A 111 2.47 -13.80 6.64
CA GLY A 111 3.13 -15.07 6.97
C GLY A 111 4.20 -14.91 8.05
N ARG A 112 4.60 -16.04 8.65
CA ARG A 112 5.69 -16.10 9.63
C ARG A 112 7.06 -16.22 8.97
N SER A 113 7.10 -16.46 7.66
CA SER A 113 8.32 -16.63 6.86
C SER A 113 8.24 -15.83 5.57
N ASN A 114 9.36 -15.22 5.18
CA ASN A 114 9.51 -14.56 3.89
C ASN A 114 9.93 -15.61 2.85
N ASN A 115 8.97 -16.33 2.28
CA ASN A 115 9.19 -17.41 1.33
C ASN A 115 8.39 -17.22 0.04
N ASN A 116 8.62 -18.07 -0.95
CA ASN A 116 7.92 -18.03 -2.23
C ASN A 116 6.40 -18.19 -2.05
N GLN A 117 5.96 -19.07 -1.14
CA GLN A 117 4.55 -19.33 -0.92
C GLN A 117 3.77 -18.08 -0.51
N LEU A 118 4.36 -17.23 0.35
CA LEU A 118 3.74 -15.97 0.77
C LEU A 118 3.40 -15.05 -0.43
N VAL A 119 4.33 -14.94 -1.38
CA VAL A 119 4.15 -14.12 -2.59
C VAL A 119 3.18 -14.80 -3.56
N PHE A 120 3.26 -16.12 -3.70
CA PHE A 120 2.37 -16.88 -4.57
C PHE A 120 0.92 -16.81 -4.09
N ASP A 121 0.68 -16.97 -2.78
CA ASP A 121 -0.65 -16.83 -2.18
C ASP A 121 -1.22 -15.43 -2.40
N THR A 122 -0.38 -14.40 -2.28
CA THR A 122 -0.78 -13.01 -2.53
C THR A 122 -1.20 -12.82 -3.99
N PHE A 123 -0.40 -13.33 -4.92
CA PHE A 123 -0.68 -13.26 -6.35
C PHE A 123 -1.96 -14.02 -6.72
N ASP A 124 -2.11 -15.26 -6.24
CA ASP A 124 -3.28 -16.08 -6.52
C ASP A 124 -4.59 -15.47 -5.99
N ARG A 125 -4.53 -14.77 -4.85
CA ARG A 125 -5.65 -13.99 -4.32
C ARG A 125 -6.00 -12.81 -5.23
N ALA A 126 -4.98 -12.09 -5.73
CA ALA A 126 -5.19 -10.95 -6.63
C ALA A 126 -5.85 -11.39 -7.95
N VAL A 127 -5.37 -12.47 -8.55
CA VAL A 127 -5.92 -13.04 -9.78
C VAL A 127 -7.36 -13.51 -9.59
N ARG A 128 -7.65 -14.21 -8.48
CA ARG A 128 -9.01 -14.66 -8.17
C ARG A 128 -10.00 -13.50 -7.94
N ALA A 129 -9.53 -12.41 -7.34
CA ALA A 129 -10.35 -11.22 -7.11
C ALA A 129 -10.57 -10.38 -8.38
N ASN A 130 -9.72 -10.55 -9.39
CA ASN A 130 -9.76 -9.78 -10.65
C ASN A 130 -9.61 -10.71 -11.84
N PRO A 131 -10.61 -11.56 -12.15
CA PRO A 131 -10.55 -12.46 -13.29
C PRO A 131 -10.43 -11.67 -14.60
N GLY A 132 -9.54 -12.13 -15.49
CA GLY A 132 -9.26 -11.46 -16.76
C GLY A 132 -8.30 -10.27 -16.68
N ALA A 133 -7.69 -9.99 -15.54
CA ALA A 133 -6.64 -8.98 -15.44
C ALA A 133 -5.33 -9.45 -16.06
N HIS A 134 -4.71 -8.60 -16.88
CA HIS A 134 -3.41 -8.84 -17.55
C HIS A 134 -2.44 -7.70 -17.24
N PRO A 135 -2.08 -7.47 -15.96
CA PRO A 135 -1.33 -6.28 -15.56
C PRO A 135 0.13 -6.29 -16.03
N LEU A 136 0.71 -5.11 -16.19
CA LEU A 136 2.13 -4.95 -15.99
C LEU A 136 2.42 -5.16 -14.51
N PHE A 137 3.12 -6.24 -14.18
CA PHE A 137 3.41 -6.65 -12.81
C PHE A 137 4.83 -6.27 -12.42
N HIS A 138 4.98 -5.27 -11.56
CA HIS A 138 6.28 -4.73 -11.16
C HIS A 138 6.65 -5.13 -9.74
N SER A 139 7.87 -5.62 -9.57
CA SER A 139 8.46 -6.01 -8.27
C SER A 139 9.88 -5.48 -8.10
N ASP A 140 10.42 -5.63 -6.92
CA ASP A 140 11.87 -5.64 -6.71
C ASP A 140 12.50 -6.93 -7.32
N ARG A 141 13.80 -7.12 -7.07
CA ARG A 141 14.54 -8.33 -7.50
C ARG A 141 14.68 -9.35 -6.38
N GLY A 142 13.71 -9.42 -5.49
CA GLY A 142 13.65 -10.45 -4.47
C GLY A 142 13.62 -11.86 -5.08
N TYR A 143 14.20 -12.85 -4.37
CA TYR A 143 14.31 -14.21 -4.88
C TYR A 143 12.93 -14.86 -5.17
N GLN A 144 11.88 -14.38 -4.52
CA GLN A 144 10.51 -14.85 -4.73
C GLN A 144 10.00 -14.48 -6.14
N TYR A 145 10.37 -13.30 -6.65
CA TYR A 145 9.94 -12.78 -7.94
C TYR A 145 10.82 -13.25 -9.10
N THR A 146 12.06 -13.70 -8.81
CA THR A 146 13.01 -14.27 -9.79
C THR A 146 12.83 -15.77 -9.97
N ASN A 147 11.85 -16.38 -9.31
CA ASN A 147 11.56 -17.80 -9.37
C ASN A 147 10.84 -18.17 -10.68
N ARG A 148 11.24 -19.29 -11.31
CA ARG A 148 10.61 -19.81 -12.54
C ARG A 148 9.12 -20.12 -12.36
N GLN A 149 8.72 -20.61 -11.20
CA GLN A 149 7.29 -20.89 -10.91
C GLN A 149 6.48 -19.59 -10.86
N PHE A 150 7.05 -18.52 -10.30
CA PHE A 150 6.39 -17.22 -10.29
C PHE A 150 6.25 -16.65 -11.71
N LYS A 151 7.29 -16.79 -12.54
CA LYS A 151 7.22 -16.41 -13.96
C LYS A 151 6.12 -17.18 -14.70
N ALA A 152 6.01 -18.50 -14.49
CA ALA A 152 4.95 -19.31 -15.09
C ALA A 152 3.54 -18.86 -14.65
N LYS A 153 3.36 -18.41 -13.39
CA LYS A 153 2.10 -17.83 -12.91
C LYS A 153 1.74 -16.52 -13.64
N LEU A 154 2.73 -15.64 -13.86
CA LEU A 154 2.54 -14.40 -14.63
C LEU A 154 2.16 -14.71 -16.08
N ASP A 155 2.87 -15.64 -16.71
CA ASP A 155 2.60 -16.06 -18.09
C ASP A 155 1.20 -16.68 -18.23
N GLY A 156 0.74 -17.42 -17.23
CA GLY A 156 -0.58 -18.03 -17.19
C GLY A 156 -1.75 -17.04 -17.23
N ILE A 157 -1.51 -15.78 -16.85
CA ILE A 157 -2.48 -14.68 -16.98
C ILE A 157 -2.05 -13.63 -18.01
N HIS A 158 -1.07 -13.93 -18.85
CA HIS A 158 -0.51 -12.98 -19.82
C HIS A 158 -0.02 -11.65 -19.24
N ALA A 159 0.43 -11.66 -17.98
CA ALA A 159 0.97 -10.47 -17.32
C ALA A 159 2.39 -10.16 -17.80
N THR A 160 2.68 -8.88 -17.99
CA THR A 160 4.03 -8.41 -18.33
C THR A 160 4.86 -8.24 -17.07
N GLN A 161 5.95 -9.01 -16.93
CA GLN A 161 6.86 -8.87 -15.79
C GLN A 161 7.77 -7.66 -15.95
N SER A 162 7.89 -6.85 -14.89
CA SER A 162 8.80 -5.73 -14.80
C SER A 162 9.53 -5.76 -13.45
N MET A 163 10.81 -5.41 -13.43
CA MET A 163 11.61 -5.42 -12.20
C MET A 163 12.38 -4.12 -12.01
N SER A 164 12.47 -3.67 -10.75
CA SER A 164 13.29 -2.52 -10.36
C SER A 164 14.75 -2.71 -10.81
N ARG A 165 15.41 -1.62 -11.16
CA ARG A 165 16.86 -1.64 -11.45
C ARG A 165 17.65 -1.95 -10.19
N PRO A 166 18.85 -2.56 -10.30
CA PRO A 166 19.71 -2.83 -9.17
C PRO A 166 19.97 -1.58 -8.32
N GLY A 167 19.78 -1.68 -7.00
CA GLY A 167 20.02 -0.56 -6.08
C GLY A 167 19.12 0.67 -6.25
N ARG A 168 18.05 0.58 -7.04
CA ARG A 168 17.09 1.66 -7.29
C ARG A 168 15.74 1.39 -6.62
N CYS A 169 15.71 1.48 -5.29
CA CYS A 169 14.46 1.32 -4.50
C CYS A 169 13.34 2.25 -4.96
N ILE A 170 13.67 3.45 -5.44
CA ILE A 170 12.70 4.42 -5.96
C ILE A 170 11.88 3.90 -7.16
N ASP A 171 12.34 2.84 -7.83
CA ASP A 171 11.62 2.21 -8.92
C ASP A 171 10.34 1.49 -8.43
N ASN A 172 10.20 1.22 -7.11
CA ASN A 172 8.99 0.71 -6.46
C ASN A 172 8.39 1.72 -5.45
N GLY A 173 8.60 3.01 -5.68
CA GLY A 173 8.24 4.09 -4.76
C GLY A 173 6.80 4.08 -4.22
N PRO A 174 5.75 3.79 -5.01
CA PRO A 174 4.38 3.71 -4.47
C PRO A 174 4.19 2.61 -3.41
N MET A 175 4.82 1.43 -3.56
CA MET A 175 4.78 0.37 -2.54
C MET A 175 5.54 0.77 -1.27
N GLU A 176 6.73 1.34 -1.41
CA GLU A 176 7.47 1.90 -0.26
C GLU A 176 6.67 2.98 0.46
N GLY A 177 5.99 3.82 -0.30
CA GLY A 177 5.06 4.82 0.24
C GLY A 177 3.92 4.20 1.03
N PHE A 178 3.31 3.14 0.52
CA PHE A 178 2.26 2.39 1.22
C PHE A 178 2.77 1.78 2.53
N TRP A 179 3.95 1.12 2.52
CA TRP A 179 4.55 0.57 3.74
C TRP A 179 4.83 1.64 4.79
N GLY A 180 5.34 2.80 4.35
CA GLY A 180 5.56 3.93 5.23
C GLY A 180 4.27 4.43 5.88
N ILE A 181 3.18 4.49 5.12
CA ILE A 181 1.85 4.90 5.58
C ILE A 181 1.30 3.86 6.56
N LEU A 182 1.25 2.58 6.18
CA LEU A 182 0.74 1.49 7.03
C LEU A 182 1.49 1.42 8.36
N LYS A 183 2.83 1.44 8.31
CA LYS A 183 3.64 1.38 9.53
C LYS A 183 3.45 2.60 10.43
N SER A 184 3.35 3.79 9.87
CA SER A 184 3.18 5.02 10.66
C SER A 184 1.77 5.18 11.23
N GLU A 185 0.75 4.75 10.50
CA GLU A 185 -0.65 4.95 10.88
C GLU A 185 -1.20 3.80 11.75
N MET A 186 -0.55 2.63 11.76
CA MET A 186 -1.01 1.46 12.51
C MET A 186 0.09 0.82 13.35
N TYR A 187 1.22 0.41 12.74
CA TYR A 187 2.18 -0.45 13.41
C TYR A 187 2.98 0.27 14.51
N TYR A 188 3.48 1.50 14.26
CA TYR A 188 4.28 2.23 15.25
C TYR A 188 3.48 2.91 16.36
N LEU A 189 2.14 2.81 16.32
CA LEU A 189 1.28 3.41 17.34
C LEU A 189 1.02 2.49 18.55
N ARG A 190 1.38 1.21 18.44
CA ARG A 190 1.18 0.20 19.48
C ARG A 190 2.20 -0.93 19.37
N GLN A 191 2.28 -1.76 20.39
CA GLN A 191 3.05 -3.01 20.39
C GLN A 191 2.13 -4.19 20.07
N PHE A 192 2.65 -5.18 19.38
CA PHE A 192 1.94 -6.41 19.03
C PHE A 192 2.64 -7.58 19.72
N HIS A 193 1.91 -8.31 20.54
CA HIS A 193 2.43 -9.45 21.29
C HIS A 193 2.26 -10.77 20.53
N THR A 194 1.19 -10.90 19.75
CA THR A 194 0.90 -12.11 18.99
C THR A 194 0.79 -11.84 17.48
N PHE A 195 1.00 -12.90 16.71
CA PHE A 195 0.82 -12.86 15.25
C PHE A 195 -0.64 -12.56 14.88
N GLU A 196 -1.57 -13.09 15.66
CA GLU A 196 -3.02 -12.95 15.48
C GLU A 196 -3.47 -11.51 15.73
N GLU A 197 -2.93 -10.84 16.76
CA GLU A 197 -3.15 -9.41 16.99
C GLU A 197 -2.64 -8.56 15.83
N LEU A 198 -1.42 -8.83 15.34
CA LEU A 198 -0.86 -8.13 14.19
C LEU A 198 -1.69 -8.38 12.95
N LYS A 199 -2.09 -9.64 12.71
CA LYS A 199 -2.94 -10.01 11.56
C LYS A 199 -4.26 -9.24 11.56
N LYS A 200 -4.98 -9.26 12.68
CA LYS A 200 -6.24 -8.54 12.83
C LYS A 200 -6.08 -7.04 12.58
N ALA A 201 -5.00 -6.45 13.09
CA ALA A 201 -4.73 -5.04 12.90
C ALA A 201 -4.41 -4.67 11.44
N ILE A 202 -3.70 -5.56 10.73
CA ILE A 202 -3.42 -5.39 9.30
C ILE A 202 -4.71 -5.51 8.50
N ASP A 203 -5.54 -6.52 8.77
CA ASP A 203 -6.82 -6.74 8.09
C ASP A 203 -7.74 -5.51 8.26
N GLU A 204 -7.91 -5.02 9.49
CA GLU A 204 -8.67 -3.79 9.79
C GLU A 204 -8.10 -2.55 9.12
N TYR A 205 -6.76 -2.44 9.06
CA TYR A 205 -6.11 -1.29 8.46
C TYR A 205 -6.23 -1.28 6.94
N ILE A 206 -6.06 -2.42 6.27
CA ILE A 206 -6.18 -2.50 4.81
C ILE A 206 -7.63 -2.25 4.39
N ASP A 207 -8.62 -2.77 5.14
CA ASP A 207 -10.02 -2.40 4.92
C ASP A 207 -10.22 -0.88 5.02
N PHE A 208 -9.76 -0.27 6.12
CA PHE A 208 -9.83 1.18 6.30
C PHE A 208 -9.11 1.94 5.18
N TYR A 209 -7.91 1.49 4.78
CA TYR A 209 -7.12 2.11 3.73
C TYR A 209 -7.87 2.11 2.39
N ASN A 210 -8.44 0.98 2.02
CA ASN A 210 -9.14 0.80 0.75
C ASN A 210 -10.50 1.51 0.71
N THR A 211 -11.25 1.49 1.81
CA THR A 211 -12.67 1.90 1.81
C THR A 211 -12.92 3.29 2.40
N ARG A 212 -12.06 3.77 3.31
CA ARG A 212 -12.34 4.97 4.12
C ARG A 212 -11.20 5.99 4.17
N ARG A 213 -9.97 5.59 3.85
CA ARG A 213 -8.81 6.48 3.93
C ARG A 213 -8.77 7.44 2.75
N LEU A 214 -9.11 8.71 3.00
CA LEU A 214 -9.15 9.74 1.97
C LEU A 214 -7.75 10.11 1.47
N GLN A 215 -7.59 10.24 0.15
CA GLN A 215 -6.33 10.58 -0.52
C GLN A 215 -6.52 11.79 -1.44
N ALA A 216 -5.69 12.81 -1.28
CA ALA A 216 -5.76 14.03 -2.10
C ALA A 216 -5.54 13.74 -3.59
N LYS A 217 -4.63 12.79 -3.91
CA LYS A 217 -4.35 12.37 -5.30
C LYS A 217 -5.51 11.64 -5.97
N LEU A 218 -6.47 11.15 -5.19
CA LEU A 218 -7.69 10.49 -5.66
C LEU A 218 -8.91 11.42 -5.52
N LYS A 219 -8.74 12.70 -5.82
CA LYS A 219 -9.79 13.72 -5.71
C LYS A 219 -10.46 13.78 -4.32
N GLY A 220 -9.74 13.39 -3.27
CA GLY A 220 -10.26 13.34 -1.90
C GLY A 220 -11.07 12.08 -1.58
N LEU A 221 -11.08 11.08 -2.45
CA LEU A 221 -11.77 9.81 -2.27
C LEU A 221 -10.86 8.76 -1.62
N ALA A 222 -11.47 7.71 -1.08
CA ALA A 222 -10.78 6.47 -0.74
C ALA A 222 -10.51 5.64 -2.02
N PRO A 223 -9.50 4.75 -2.04
CA PRO A 223 -9.13 3.95 -3.21
C PRO A 223 -10.29 3.29 -3.94
N LEU A 224 -11.09 2.48 -3.25
CA LEU A 224 -12.21 1.78 -3.89
C LEU A 224 -13.36 2.72 -4.30
N ALA A 225 -13.58 3.81 -3.58
CA ALA A 225 -14.56 4.82 -4.01
C ALA A 225 -14.13 5.50 -5.31
N TYR A 226 -12.82 5.78 -5.45
CA TYR A 226 -12.24 6.31 -6.69
C TYR A 226 -12.36 5.31 -7.84
N ARG A 227 -12.02 4.02 -7.62
CA ARG A 227 -12.18 2.94 -8.60
C ARG A 227 -13.62 2.88 -9.13
N ASN A 228 -14.59 2.82 -8.23
CA ASN A 228 -16.01 2.72 -8.61
C ASN A 228 -16.48 3.93 -9.42
N GLN A 229 -16.02 5.13 -9.06
CA GLN A 229 -16.36 6.35 -9.80
C GLN A 229 -15.79 6.33 -11.24
N THR A 230 -14.57 5.80 -11.42
CA THR A 230 -13.91 5.76 -12.74
C THR A 230 -14.43 4.64 -13.64
N LEU A 231 -15.07 3.60 -13.09
CA LEU A 231 -15.69 2.52 -13.86
C LEU A 231 -17.10 2.91 -14.39
N VAL A 232 -17.74 3.93 -13.81
CA VAL A 232 -19.08 4.39 -14.17
C VAL A 232 -19.04 5.62 -15.11
N ALA A 233 -17.87 6.26 -15.23
CA ALA A 233 -17.65 7.43 -16.08
C ALA A 233 -17.22 7.03 -17.48
#